data_a7391d0eb221d355914b88dd0f12a7f5
#
_entry.id   a7391d0eb221d355914b88dd0f12a7f5
#
_cell.length_a   1.000
_cell.length_b   1.000
_cell.length_c   1.000
_cell.angle_alpha   90.00
_cell.angle_beta   90.00
_cell.angle_gamma   90.00
#
_symmetry.space_group_name_H-M   'P 1'
#
loop_
_entity.id
_entity.type
_entity.pdbx_description
1 polymer ?
#
loop_
_entity_poly.entity_id
_entity_poly.type
_entity_poly.pdbx_seq_one_letter_code
_entity_poly.pdbx_strand_id
1 'polypeptide(L)'
;LLLVALAVLPAAATTAPELPAPVENALTFLLSAAPQGRPDPAPAALTPILDFVTANTLPAAKVRPANRAEGAGVYHKETFALPLRKLMGYMLDPAVPGEAIYPSAVRRNAWLPGSGILKDSGRFLTATLPPAAPLVTRGVEYEETTPDTSSGCYYSYKLNRLFVLTDYKGRAALFSVSAMPGQSSVGLRGAIVGDDKDWTYVYTSEKGTNLAMLGWAETYLYGSASVTVFIEDGTGRTEAHFFKWAKAGWKGSNVVKPSHITAGLRRFTSGLRLVRESPRCPSPQDIAARFAAFKGMDEATLRSRLRPFAAHLAGQDADPLDEKAFRA
;
A
#
# COMPACT_ATOMS: atom_id res chain seq x y z
N LEU A 1 -52.51 9.35 -31.07
CA LEU A 1 -51.33 8.76 -30.42
C LEU A 1 -50.77 9.73 -29.38
N LEU A 2 -51.05 9.46 -28.10
CA LEU A 2 -50.54 10.27 -27.00
C LEU A 2 -49.18 9.68 -26.57
N LEU A 3 -48.10 10.42 -26.77
CA LEU A 3 -46.76 10.09 -26.25
C LEU A 3 -46.72 10.55 -24.77
N VAL A 4 -46.75 9.62 -23.83
CA VAL A 4 -46.48 9.89 -22.42
C VAL A 4 -44.94 9.83 -22.25
N ALA A 5 -44.31 11.01 -22.13
CA ALA A 5 -42.92 11.13 -21.76
C ALA A 5 -42.79 10.85 -20.25
N LEU A 6 -42.31 9.66 -19.90
CA LEU A 6 -41.88 9.34 -18.53
C LEU A 6 -40.58 10.13 -18.25
N ALA A 7 -40.70 11.21 -17.47
CA ALA A 7 -39.54 11.90 -16.91
C ALA A 7 -38.88 10.97 -15.85
N VAL A 8 -37.78 10.32 -16.22
CA VAL A 8 -36.92 9.66 -15.26
C VAL A 8 -36.19 10.74 -14.46
N LEU A 9 -36.69 11.02 -13.26
CA LEU A 9 -35.95 11.87 -12.30
C LEU A 9 -34.63 11.15 -11.98
N PRO A 10 -33.49 11.85 -12.11
CA PRO A 10 -32.22 11.27 -11.70
C PRO A 10 -32.32 11.00 -10.19
N ALA A 11 -32.16 9.74 -9.78
CA ALA A 11 -31.99 9.38 -8.37
C ALA A 11 -30.85 10.24 -7.82
N ALA A 12 -31.14 11.06 -6.82
CA ALA A 12 -30.12 11.84 -6.13
C ALA A 12 -29.07 10.86 -5.62
N ALA A 13 -27.87 10.92 -6.23
CA ALA A 13 -26.74 10.15 -5.74
C ALA A 13 -26.49 10.63 -4.31
N THR A 14 -26.86 9.80 -3.33
CA THR A 14 -26.51 10.04 -1.93
C THR A 14 -24.97 10.08 -1.85
N THR A 15 -24.43 11.29 -1.80
CA THR A 15 -22.99 11.49 -1.59
C THR A 15 -22.61 10.82 -0.28
N ALA A 16 -21.59 9.97 -0.34
CA ALA A 16 -21.06 9.37 0.88
C ALA A 16 -20.69 10.48 1.87
N PRO A 17 -21.00 10.34 3.17
CA PRO A 17 -20.70 11.37 4.14
C PRO A 17 -19.20 11.68 4.15
N GLU A 18 -18.89 12.96 4.12
CA GLU A 18 -17.51 13.46 4.25
C GLU A 18 -16.99 13.15 5.67
N LEU A 19 -15.67 13.05 5.78
CA LEU A 19 -15.03 12.92 7.10
C LEU A 19 -15.25 14.21 7.91
N PRO A 20 -15.38 14.11 9.24
CA PRO A 20 -15.42 15.30 10.10
C PRO A 20 -14.16 16.18 9.90
N ALA A 21 -14.35 17.50 9.88
CA ALA A 21 -13.26 18.45 9.66
C ALA A 21 -12.03 18.24 10.58
N PRO A 22 -12.17 17.92 11.89
CA PRO A 22 -11.01 17.58 12.72
C PRO A 22 -10.21 16.38 12.22
N VAL A 23 -10.87 15.36 11.65
CA VAL A 23 -10.20 14.18 11.06
C VAL A 23 -9.46 14.57 9.79
N GLU A 24 -10.10 15.33 8.89
CA GLU A 24 -9.48 15.81 7.66
C GLU A 24 -8.25 16.68 7.94
N ASN A 25 -8.31 17.56 8.94
CA ASN A 25 -7.21 18.40 9.36
C ASN A 25 -6.04 17.55 9.93
N ALA A 26 -6.35 16.56 10.76
CA ALA A 26 -5.35 15.64 11.31
C ALA A 26 -4.67 14.81 10.23
N LEU A 27 -5.42 14.29 9.24
CA LEU A 27 -4.87 13.57 8.09
C LEU A 27 -3.95 14.47 7.26
N THR A 28 -4.35 15.72 6.99
CA THR A 28 -3.53 16.70 6.27
C THR A 28 -2.24 17.00 7.01
N PHE A 29 -2.33 17.21 8.33
CA PHE A 29 -1.18 17.45 9.19
C PHE A 29 -0.19 16.28 9.13
N LEU A 30 -0.65 15.02 9.29
CA LEU A 30 0.21 13.84 9.26
C LEU A 30 0.94 13.67 7.90
N LEU A 31 0.24 13.90 6.80
CA LEU A 31 0.85 13.85 5.47
C LEU A 31 1.94 14.92 5.32
N SER A 32 1.71 16.13 5.85
CA SER A 32 2.71 17.22 5.84
C SER A 32 3.88 16.98 6.78
N ALA A 33 3.69 16.17 7.82
CA ALA A 33 4.70 15.81 8.81
C ALA A 33 5.57 14.60 8.37
N ALA A 34 5.23 13.91 7.27
CA ALA A 34 5.94 12.72 6.82
C ALA A 34 7.38 12.98 6.35
N PRO A 35 7.73 14.09 5.68
CA PRO A 35 9.11 14.36 5.31
C PRO A 35 10.05 14.45 6.52
N GLN A 36 11.30 14.05 6.32
CA GLN A 36 12.34 14.17 7.35
C GLN A 36 12.57 15.65 7.75
N GLY A 37 12.98 15.88 8.98
CA GLY A 37 13.23 17.24 9.53
C GLY A 37 11.96 17.98 9.94
N ARG A 38 10.79 17.41 9.82
CA ARG A 38 9.55 17.99 10.34
C ARG A 38 9.40 17.71 11.85
N PRO A 39 8.71 18.57 12.61
CA PRO A 39 8.40 18.32 14.02
C PRO A 39 7.63 17.01 14.21
N ASP A 40 7.81 16.39 15.36
CA ASP A 40 7.08 15.17 15.72
C ASP A 40 5.60 15.49 16.01
N PRO A 41 4.67 14.64 15.52
CA PRO A 41 3.27 14.79 15.85
C PRO A 41 3.02 14.64 17.34
N ALA A 42 2.40 15.65 17.96
CA ALA A 42 1.93 15.53 19.34
C ALA A 42 0.73 14.55 19.41
N PRO A 43 0.53 13.81 20.51
CA PRO A 43 -0.60 12.88 20.66
C PRO A 43 -1.96 13.52 20.38
N ALA A 44 -2.16 14.77 20.80
CA ALA A 44 -3.39 15.52 20.54
C ALA A 44 -3.72 15.67 19.05
N ALA A 45 -2.71 15.73 18.17
CA ALA A 45 -2.92 15.80 16.73
C ALA A 45 -3.42 14.48 16.12
N LEU A 46 -3.22 13.35 16.82
CA LEU A 46 -3.62 12.01 16.38
C LEU A 46 -5.03 11.64 16.87
N THR A 47 -5.46 12.24 17.98
CA THR A 47 -6.72 11.92 18.68
C THR A 47 -7.95 11.97 17.76
N PRO A 48 -8.15 12.98 16.90
CA PRO A 48 -9.34 13.02 16.04
C PRO A 48 -9.46 11.79 15.12
N ILE A 49 -8.34 11.27 14.59
CA ILE A 49 -8.33 10.08 13.75
C ILE A 49 -8.63 8.85 14.62
N LEU A 50 -8.00 8.71 15.78
CA LEU A 50 -8.20 7.58 16.69
C LEU A 50 -9.63 7.52 17.21
N ASP A 51 -10.21 8.64 17.61
CA ASP A 51 -11.62 8.71 18.03
C ASP A 51 -12.55 8.32 16.87
N PHE A 52 -12.28 8.80 15.64
CA PHE A 52 -13.06 8.44 14.48
C PHE A 52 -12.99 6.94 14.18
N VAL A 53 -11.79 6.35 14.06
CA VAL A 53 -11.67 4.94 13.65
C VAL A 53 -12.22 3.97 14.69
N THR A 54 -12.21 4.35 15.97
CA THR A 54 -12.72 3.51 17.06
C THR A 54 -14.24 3.65 17.27
N ALA A 55 -14.82 4.80 16.93
CA ALA A 55 -16.27 5.03 17.05
C ALA A 55 -17.03 4.78 15.76
N ASN A 56 -16.34 4.70 14.60
CA ASN A 56 -17.00 4.59 13.31
C ASN A 56 -17.59 3.19 13.08
N THR A 57 -18.90 3.12 13.06
CA THR A 57 -19.69 1.91 12.75
C THR A 57 -20.14 1.85 11.28
N LEU A 58 -19.91 2.91 10.50
CA LEU A 58 -20.32 2.97 9.08
C LEU A 58 -19.48 2.00 8.24
N PRO A 59 -20.10 1.35 7.25
CA PRO A 59 -19.35 0.59 6.24
C PRO A 59 -18.31 1.48 5.56
N ALA A 60 -17.11 0.98 5.33
CA ALA A 60 -16.00 1.73 4.73
C ALA A 60 -16.39 2.40 3.40
N ALA A 61 -17.21 1.74 2.58
CA ALA A 61 -17.70 2.28 1.31
C ALA A 61 -18.59 3.54 1.46
N LYS A 62 -19.10 3.80 2.67
CA LYS A 62 -19.91 4.99 3.00
C LYS A 62 -19.10 6.12 3.62
N VAL A 63 -17.79 5.97 3.76
CA VAL A 63 -16.90 6.98 4.31
C VAL A 63 -15.96 7.46 3.21
N ARG A 64 -15.91 8.75 2.93
CA ARG A 64 -15.10 9.30 1.86
C ARG A 64 -14.21 10.44 2.37
N PRO A 65 -12.89 10.26 2.40
CA PRO A 65 -11.96 11.35 2.61
C PRO A 65 -12.05 12.38 1.48
N ALA A 66 -11.83 13.65 1.80
CA ALA A 66 -11.74 14.72 0.80
C ALA A 66 -10.63 14.41 -0.23
N ASN A 67 -10.82 14.82 -1.48
CA ASN A 67 -9.79 14.68 -2.50
C ASN A 67 -8.56 15.53 -2.14
N ARG A 68 -7.35 15.03 -2.45
CA ARG A 68 -6.09 15.71 -2.17
C ARG A 68 -5.20 15.71 -3.41
N ALA A 69 -4.61 16.87 -3.73
CA ALA A 69 -3.72 17.02 -4.90
C ALA A 69 -4.31 16.38 -6.17
N GLU A 70 -5.60 16.61 -6.42
CA GLU A 70 -6.39 16.04 -7.52
C GLU A 70 -6.52 14.50 -7.50
N GLY A 71 -6.03 13.86 -6.46
CA GLY A 71 -6.22 12.42 -6.21
C GLY A 71 -7.52 12.15 -5.49
N ALA A 72 -8.25 11.11 -5.92
CA ALA A 72 -9.43 10.64 -5.22
C ALA A 72 -9.05 10.03 -3.87
N GLY A 73 -9.84 10.30 -2.83
CA GLY A 73 -9.69 9.74 -1.50
C GLY A 73 -10.60 8.54 -1.27
N VAL A 74 -10.10 7.51 -0.61
CA VAL A 74 -10.89 6.37 -0.13
C VAL A 74 -10.52 6.02 1.31
N TYR A 75 -11.49 5.47 2.01
CA TYR A 75 -11.32 4.83 3.30
C TYR A 75 -11.59 3.34 3.17
N HIS A 76 -10.74 2.52 3.80
CA HIS A 76 -10.90 1.07 3.86
C HIS A 76 -10.57 0.59 5.27
N LYS A 77 -11.29 -0.42 5.73
CA LYS A 77 -11.06 -1.08 7.03
C LYS A 77 -10.82 -2.56 6.80
N GLU A 78 -9.85 -3.13 7.51
CA GLU A 78 -9.54 -4.56 7.52
C GLU A 78 -9.17 -4.99 8.94
N THR A 79 -9.36 -6.26 9.25
CA THR A 79 -8.95 -6.85 10.53
C THR A 79 -8.01 -8.02 10.27
N PHE A 80 -6.85 -7.99 10.91
CA PHE A 80 -5.86 -9.04 10.85
C PHE A 80 -5.92 -9.90 12.12
N ALA A 81 -5.95 -11.22 11.97
CA ALA A 81 -5.89 -12.18 13.07
C ALA A 81 -4.45 -12.29 13.64
N LEU A 82 -3.81 -11.15 13.86
CA LEU A 82 -2.44 -11.01 14.31
C LEU A 82 -2.31 -9.89 15.33
N PRO A 83 -1.52 -10.07 16.41
CA PRO A 83 -1.18 -9.00 17.34
C PRO A 83 -0.39 -7.89 16.63
N LEU A 84 -0.57 -6.64 17.06
CA LEU A 84 0.16 -5.49 16.53
C LEU A 84 1.69 -5.69 16.61
N ARG A 85 2.19 -6.27 17.67
CA ARG A 85 3.60 -6.62 17.84
C ARG A 85 4.15 -7.43 16.66
N LYS A 86 3.43 -8.47 16.23
CA LYS A 86 3.84 -9.31 15.13
C LYS A 86 3.79 -8.56 13.79
N LEU A 87 2.75 -7.74 13.57
CA LEU A 87 2.66 -6.87 12.39
C LEU A 87 3.82 -5.87 12.33
N MET A 88 4.17 -5.24 13.45
CA MET A 88 5.31 -4.33 13.54
C MET A 88 6.62 -5.01 13.14
N GLY A 89 6.85 -6.25 13.56
CA GLY A 89 8.04 -7.02 13.19
C GLY A 89 8.21 -7.19 11.68
N TYR A 90 7.11 -7.39 10.95
CA TYR A 90 7.15 -7.47 9.49
C TYR A 90 7.28 -6.10 8.80
N MET A 91 6.78 -5.02 9.41
CA MET A 91 6.67 -3.71 8.76
C MET A 91 7.83 -2.78 9.07
N LEU A 92 8.40 -2.88 10.26
CA LEU A 92 9.35 -1.90 10.79
C LEU A 92 10.78 -2.44 10.89
N ASP A 93 10.99 -3.75 10.72
CA ASP A 93 12.34 -4.32 10.67
C ASP A 93 12.94 -4.08 9.27
N PRO A 94 13.99 -3.22 9.13
CA PRO A 94 14.58 -2.94 7.83
C PRO A 94 15.28 -4.14 7.18
N ALA A 95 15.51 -5.21 7.93
CA ALA A 95 16.09 -6.44 7.42
C ALA A 95 15.04 -7.35 6.74
N VAL A 96 13.75 -7.10 6.97
CA VAL A 96 12.65 -7.83 6.35
C VAL A 96 12.29 -7.17 5.02
N PRO A 97 12.47 -7.87 3.88
CA PRO A 97 12.15 -7.30 2.57
C PRO A 97 10.64 -7.19 2.37
N GLY A 98 10.18 -6.04 1.86
CA GLY A 98 8.75 -5.78 1.62
C GLY A 98 8.16 -6.72 0.58
N GLU A 99 8.93 -7.11 -0.42
CA GLU A 99 8.51 -8.08 -1.45
C GLU A 99 8.12 -9.45 -0.87
N ALA A 100 8.72 -9.87 0.24
CA ALA A 100 8.32 -11.10 0.93
C ALA A 100 7.04 -10.94 1.76
N ILE A 101 6.67 -9.70 2.08
CA ILE A 101 5.53 -9.39 2.96
C ILE A 101 4.32 -8.90 2.18
N TYR A 102 4.55 -8.20 1.08
CA TYR A 102 3.52 -7.61 0.21
C TYR A 102 3.65 -8.10 -1.24
N PRO A 103 3.72 -9.43 -1.49
CA PRO A 103 4.07 -9.96 -2.80
C PRO A 103 3.11 -9.56 -3.93
N SER A 104 1.86 -9.21 -3.59
CA SER A 104 0.86 -8.71 -4.56
C SER A 104 0.98 -7.22 -4.87
N ALA A 105 1.83 -6.47 -4.18
CA ALA A 105 1.91 -5.02 -4.33
C ALA A 105 3.34 -4.52 -4.54
N VAL A 106 4.33 -5.17 -3.94
CA VAL A 106 5.72 -4.74 -3.91
C VAL A 106 6.60 -5.74 -4.65
N ARG A 107 7.27 -5.28 -5.70
CA ARG A 107 8.33 -6.01 -6.40
C ARG A 107 9.66 -5.88 -5.68
N ARG A 108 9.94 -4.68 -5.19
CA ARG A 108 11.18 -4.33 -4.49
C ARG A 108 10.94 -3.12 -3.61
N ASN A 109 11.52 -3.13 -2.42
CA ASN A 109 11.65 -1.92 -1.63
C ASN A 109 13.01 -1.82 -0.95
N ALA A 110 13.39 -0.60 -0.59
CA ALA A 110 14.61 -0.33 0.18
C ALA A 110 14.49 1.00 0.93
N TRP A 111 14.95 1.02 2.16
CA TRP A 111 15.16 2.28 2.88
C TRP A 111 16.39 3.00 2.33
N LEU A 112 16.25 4.29 2.01
CA LEU A 112 17.37 5.08 1.55
C LEU A 112 18.29 5.44 2.73
N PRO A 113 19.61 5.61 2.46
CA PRO A 113 20.57 6.04 3.48
C PRO A 113 20.12 7.32 4.19
N GLY A 114 20.34 7.39 5.50
CA GLY A 114 19.91 8.51 6.33
C GLY A 114 18.47 8.41 6.84
N SER A 115 17.72 7.38 6.45
CA SER A 115 16.39 7.12 7.03
C SER A 115 16.50 6.79 8.51
N GLY A 116 15.71 7.50 9.35
CA GLY A 116 15.69 7.29 10.81
C GLY A 116 15.30 5.87 11.20
N ILE A 117 14.38 5.24 10.47
CA ILE A 117 13.93 3.86 10.72
C ILE A 117 15.09 2.85 10.76
N LEU A 118 16.17 3.08 10.01
CA LEU A 118 17.37 2.21 10.03
C LEU A 118 18.06 2.18 11.40
N LYS A 119 17.88 3.21 12.22
CA LYS A 119 18.43 3.34 13.56
C LYS A 119 17.38 3.07 14.63
N ASP A 120 16.15 3.50 14.39
CA ASP A 120 15.08 3.54 15.38
C ASP A 120 14.23 2.28 15.46
N SER A 121 14.29 1.40 14.44
CA SER A 121 13.44 0.20 14.37
C SER A 121 13.49 -0.64 15.64
N GLY A 122 14.67 -0.83 16.22
CA GLY A 122 14.85 -1.58 17.47
C GLY A 122 14.00 -1.01 18.63
N ARG A 123 13.88 0.31 18.73
CA ARG A 123 13.06 0.97 19.79
C ARG A 123 11.58 0.63 19.63
N PHE A 124 11.07 0.58 18.40
CA PHE A 124 9.69 0.19 18.12
C PHE A 124 9.45 -1.29 18.40
N LEU A 125 10.38 -2.15 17.99
CA LEU A 125 10.26 -3.59 18.09
C LEU A 125 10.38 -4.11 19.53
N THR A 126 11.06 -3.38 20.41
CA THR A 126 11.25 -3.76 21.82
C THR A 126 10.39 -2.96 22.79
N ALA A 127 9.69 -1.90 22.36
CA ALA A 127 8.83 -1.08 23.22
C ALA A 127 7.75 -1.90 23.92
N THR A 128 7.39 -1.56 25.13
CA THR A 128 6.16 -2.05 25.76
C THR A 128 4.94 -1.57 24.97
N LEU A 129 3.88 -2.37 24.87
CA LEU A 129 2.63 -1.98 24.22
C LEU A 129 1.49 -1.94 25.23
N PRO A 130 0.75 -0.81 25.35
CA PRO A 130 1.05 0.48 24.70
C PRO A 130 2.34 1.13 25.24
N PRO A 131 2.99 2.03 24.47
CA PRO A 131 4.21 2.69 24.94
C PRO A 131 3.89 3.77 25.98
N ALA A 132 4.78 3.96 26.96
CA ALA A 132 4.63 5.01 27.98
C ALA A 132 4.74 6.43 27.39
N ALA A 133 5.44 6.59 26.27
CA ALA A 133 5.54 7.84 25.51
C ALA A 133 5.54 7.52 24.01
N PRO A 134 5.04 8.43 23.15
CA PRO A 134 5.03 8.21 21.70
C PRO A 134 6.43 7.96 21.15
N LEU A 135 6.55 6.97 20.29
CA LEU A 135 7.74 6.72 19.49
C LEU A 135 7.50 7.22 18.07
N VAL A 136 8.41 8.02 17.56
CA VAL A 136 8.32 8.59 16.22
C VAL A 136 9.59 8.27 15.45
N THR A 137 9.45 7.87 14.20
CA THR A 137 10.57 7.72 13.26
C THR A 137 10.13 8.04 11.84
N ARG A 138 11.09 8.43 11.02
CA ARG A 138 10.87 8.77 9.60
C ARG A 138 11.91 8.11 8.72
N GLY A 139 11.61 8.09 7.44
CA GLY A 139 12.56 7.64 6.42
C GLY A 139 12.10 7.98 5.03
N VAL A 140 12.96 7.74 4.08
CA VAL A 140 12.62 7.72 2.67
C VAL A 140 12.75 6.28 2.17
N GLU A 141 11.65 5.74 1.68
CA GLU A 141 11.58 4.41 1.11
C GLU A 141 11.55 4.50 -0.41
N TYR A 142 12.38 3.71 -1.09
CA TYR A 142 12.24 3.42 -2.50
C TYR A 142 11.35 2.21 -2.67
N GLU A 143 10.41 2.26 -3.59
CA GLU A 143 9.48 1.18 -3.88
C GLU A 143 9.31 0.98 -5.38
N GLU A 144 9.31 -0.29 -5.81
CA GLU A 144 8.82 -0.73 -7.11
C GLU A 144 7.57 -1.58 -6.89
N THR A 145 6.51 -1.28 -7.65
CA THR A 145 5.27 -2.04 -7.55
C THR A 145 5.31 -3.32 -8.37
N THR A 146 4.40 -4.26 -8.09
CA THR A 146 4.03 -5.31 -9.05
C THR A 146 3.17 -4.72 -10.16
N PRO A 147 2.98 -5.41 -11.32
CA PRO A 147 2.01 -4.99 -12.32
C PRO A 147 0.62 -4.84 -11.71
N ASP A 148 -0.06 -3.74 -12.02
CA ASP A 148 -1.43 -3.57 -11.57
C ASP A 148 -2.40 -4.39 -12.45
N THR A 149 -3.54 -4.79 -11.87
CA THR A 149 -4.52 -5.65 -12.54
C THR A 149 -5.33 -4.94 -13.63
N SER A 150 -5.20 -3.62 -13.75
CA SER A 150 -6.01 -2.82 -14.68
C SER A 150 -5.23 -2.43 -15.93
N SER A 151 -3.97 -2.03 -15.78
CA SER A 151 -3.13 -1.52 -16.86
C SER A 151 -1.96 -2.43 -17.21
N GLY A 152 -1.65 -3.42 -16.37
CA GLY A 152 -0.46 -4.24 -16.49
C GLY A 152 0.84 -3.45 -16.33
N CYS A 153 0.78 -2.23 -15.77
CA CYS A 153 1.97 -1.42 -15.55
C CYS A 153 2.51 -1.56 -14.12
N TYR A 154 3.81 -1.40 -14.00
CA TYR A 154 4.48 -1.24 -12.73
C TYR A 154 5.33 0.04 -12.73
N TYR A 155 5.56 0.58 -11.54
CA TYR A 155 6.16 1.89 -11.33
C TYR A 155 7.24 1.80 -10.26
N SER A 156 8.22 2.71 -10.31
CA SER A 156 9.14 2.95 -9.21
C SER A 156 9.03 4.38 -8.73
N TYR A 157 9.12 4.59 -7.41
CA TYR A 157 8.99 5.90 -6.78
C TYR A 157 9.63 5.93 -5.40
N LYS A 158 9.70 7.11 -4.81
CA LYS A 158 10.10 7.31 -3.43
C LYS A 158 8.89 7.69 -2.58
N LEU A 159 8.92 7.31 -1.31
CA LEU A 159 7.92 7.66 -0.31
C LEU A 159 8.61 8.32 0.88
N ASN A 160 8.15 9.49 1.29
CA ASN A 160 8.38 9.97 2.63
C ASN A 160 7.52 9.13 3.59
N ARG A 161 8.16 8.53 4.60
CA ARG A 161 7.50 7.68 5.57
C ARG A 161 7.59 8.29 6.95
N LEU A 162 6.49 8.17 7.70
CA LEU A 162 6.43 8.52 9.11
C LEU A 162 5.73 7.39 9.85
N PHE A 163 6.32 6.94 10.93
CA PHE A 163 5.70 6.00 11.86
C PHE A 163 5.57 6.64 13.23
N VAL A 164 4.39 6.49 13.82
CA VAL A 164 4.12 6.96 15.19
C VAL A 164 3.44 5.83 15.95
N LEU A 165 4.10 5.31 16.98
CA LEU A 165 3.52 4.36 17.92
C LEU A 165 3.13 5.12 19.18
N THR A 166 1.87 5.01 19.58
CA THR A 166 1.33 5.78 20.71
C THR A 166 0.35 4.94 21.54
N ASP A 167 0.09 5.38 22.75
CA ASP A 167 -1.05 4.92 23.55
C ASP A 167 -2.33 5.64 23.12
N TYR A 168 -3.40 4.89 23.05
CA TYR A 168 -4.75 5.43 22.91
C TYR A 168 -5.70 4.70 23.85
N LYS A 169 -6.02 5.33 24.97
CA LYS A 169 -6.96 4.79 25.97
C LYS A 169 -6.56 3.37 26.44
N GLY A 170 -5.27 3.14 26.70
CA GLY A 170 -4.72 1.86 27.13
C GLY A 170 -4.50 0.84 26.01
N ARG A 171 -4.69 1.21 24.73
CA ARG A 171 -4.42 0.37 23.57
C ARG A 171 -3.28 0.92 22.75
N ALA A 172 -2.42 0.03 22.24
CA ALA A 172 -1.37 0.44 21.33
C ALA A 172 -1.96 0.79 19.96
N ALA A 173 -1.56 1.94 19.41
CA ALA A 173 -1.91 2.40 18.08
C ALA A 173 -0.65 2.77 17.29
N LEU A 174 -0.50 2.22 16.09
CA LEU A 174 0.59 2.53 15.16
C LEU A 174 0.04 3.28 13.94
N PHE A 175 0.51 4.49 13.72
CA PHE A 175 0.32 5.21 12.48
C PHE A 175 1.46 4.89 11.50
N SER A 176 1.09 4.55 10.27
CA SER A 176 2.00 4.40 9.14
C SER A 176 1.57 5.38 8.07
N VAL A 177 2.35 6.42 7.88
CA VAL A 177 2.08 7.49 6.91
C VAL A 177 3.03 7.33 5.73
N SER A 178 2.53 7.50 4.52
CA SER A 178 3.35 7.56 3.31
C SER A 178 2.86 8.67 2.39
N ALA A 179 3.81 9.39 1.79
CA ALA A 179 3.52 10.41 0.79
C ALA A 179 4.63 10.47 -0.25
N MET A 180 4.25 10.45 -1.53
CA MET A 180 5.20 10.65 -2.62
C MET A 180 5.67 12.11 -2.64
N PRO A 181 6.99 12.37 -2.68
CA PRO A 181 7.50 13.74 -2.82
C PRO A 181 7.43 14.28 -4.26
N GLY A 182 7.14 13.43 -5.23
CA GLY A 182 7.05 13.76 -6.66
C GLY A 182 6.48 12.59 -7.45
N GLN A 183 6.41 12.72 -8.76
CA GLN A 183 5.88 11.66 -9.62
C GLN A 183 6.81 10.43 -9.69
N SER A 184 6.27 9.29 -10.08
CA SER A 184 6.98 8.03 -10.30
C SER A 184 7.88 8.08 -11.55
N SER A 185 8.68 7.03 -11.75
CA SER A 185 9.18 6.68 -13.07
C SER A 185 8.03 6.50 -14.06
N VAL A 186 8.34 6.50 -15.37
CA VAL A 186 7.38 6.06 -16.40
C VAL A 186 6.93 4.63 -16.10
N GLY A 187 5.66 4.34 -16.30
CA GLY A 187 5.11 3.00 -16.16
C GLY A 187 5.75 2.05 -17.16
N LEU A 188 6.21 0.91 -16.68
CA LEU A 188 6.77 -0.17 -17.49
C LEU A 188 5.77 -1.31 -17.57
N ARG A 189 5.77 -2.04 -18.67
CA ARG A 189 4.85 -3.16 -18.90
C ARG A 189 5.24 -4.37 -18.08
N GLY A 190 4.25 -5.00 -17.48
CA GLY A 190 4.38 -6.26 -16.79
C GLY A 190 3.13 -7.10 -16.97
N ALA A 191 3.21 -8.37 -16.63
CA ALA A 191 2.08 -9.28 -16.70
C ALA A 191 1.97 -10.10 -15.42
N ILE A 192 0.73 -10.46 -15.07
CA ILE A 192 0.43 -11.42 -14.03
C ILE A 192 0.34 -12.78 -14.73
N VAL A 193 1.08 -13.78 -14.24
CA VAL A 193 1.09 -15.13 -14.80
C VAL A 193 0.24 -16.04 -13.91
N GLY A 194 -0.77 -16.66 -14.49
CA GLY A 194 -1.70 -17.51 -13.75
C GLY A 194 -2.64 -16.72 -12.83
N ASP A 195 -2.90 -17.22 -11.62
CA ASP A 195 -3.68 -16.53 -10.60
C ASP A 195 -2.81 -15.49 -9.89
N ASP A 196 -3.33 -14.29 -9.66
CA ASP A 196 -2.64 -13.23 -8.89
C ASP A 196 -2.25 -13.68 -7.46
N LYS A 197 -2.87 -14.75 -6.95
CA LYS A 197 -2.52 -15.36 -5.66
C LYS A 197 -1.24 -16.18 -5.69
N ASP A 198 -0.75 -16.53 -6.86
CA ASP A 198 0.52 -17.24 -7.03
C ASP A 198 1.71 -16.29 -6.98
N TRP A 199 1.46 -14.97 -7.04
CA TRP A 199 2.44 -13.88 -7.00
C TRP A 199 3.54 -14.02 -8.05
N THR A 200 3.18 -14.58 -9.20
CA THR A 200 4.08 -14.78 -10.33
C THR A 200 3.87 -13.66 -11.35
N TYR A 201 4.93 -12.88 -11.59
CA TYR A 201 4.87 -11.71 -12.46
C TYR A 201 6.02 -11.70 -13.46
N VAL A 202 5.72 -11.25 -14.67
CA VAL A 202 6.72 -10.95 -15.69
C VAL A 202 6.91 -9.44 -15.79
N TYR A 203 8.15 -9.01 -15.90
CA TYR A 203 8.55 -7.62 -15.95
C TYR A 203 9.32 -7.36 -17.24
N THR A 204 8.95 -6.30 -17.98
CA THR A 204 9.67 -5.87 -19.17
C THR A 204 10.34 -4.52 -18.93
N SER A 205 11.22 -4.11 -19.84
CA SER A 205 11.75 -2.74 -19.89
C SER A 205 10.92 -1.82 -20.79
N GLU A 206 9.83 -2.31 -21.38
CA GLU A 206 9.02 -1.57 -22.31
C GLU A 206 8.13 -0.55 -21.58
N LYS A 207 8.06 0.65 -22.13
CA LYS A 207 7.30 1.76 -21.55
C LYS A 207 5.84 1.76 -22.01
N GLY A 208 5.00 2.26 -21.12
CA GLY A 208 3.63 2.66 -21.42
C GLY A 208 2.57 1.59 -21.20
N THR A 209 1.34 2.05 -21.24
CA THR A 209 0.11 1.27 -21.16
C THR A 209 -0.58 1.29 -22.48
N ASN A 210 -1.20 0.18 -22.89
CA ASN A 210 -2.07 0.14 -24.05
C ASN A 210 -3.36 0.93 -23.74
N LEU A 211 -3.58 1.99 -24.49
CA LEU A 211 -4.85 2.72 -24.47
C LEU A 211 -5.65 2.24 -25.67
N ALA A 212 -6.74 1.52 -25.41
CA ALA A 212 -7.64 1.08 -26.45
C ALA A 212 -7.92 2.23 -27.44
N MET A 213 -7.66 2.00 -28.74
CA MET A 213 -7.79 2.95 -29.86
C MET A 213 -6.73 4.08 -29.96
N LEU A 214 -5.90 4.31 -28.95
CA LEU A 214 -4.87 5.39 -28.96
C LEU A 214 -3.43 4.85 -29.00
N GLY A 215 -3.25 3.52 -28.97
CA GLY A 215 -1.93 2.89 -28.92
C GLY A 215 -1.31 2.94 -27.52
N TRP A 216 0.01 2.97 -27.46
CA TRP A 216 0.77 2.96 -26.21
C TRP A 216 1.03 4.38 -25.70
N ALA A 217 0.70 4.65 -24.44
CA ALA A 217 0.95 5.93 -23.80
C ALA A 217 1.86 5.78 -22.59
N GLU A 218 2.79 6.71 -22.44
CA GLU A 218 3.58 6.82 -21.20
C GLU A 218 2.67 7.26 -20.06
N THR A 219 2.60 6.45 -19.02
CA THR A 219 1.80 6.69 -17.83
C THR A 219 2.68 6.92 -16.61
N TYR A 220 2.15 7.65 -15.65
CA TYR A 220 2.84 7.99 -14.41
C TYR A 220 1.87 7.91 -13.23
N LEU A 221 2.40 7.53 -12.08
CA LEU A 221 1.77 7.80 -10.79
C LEU A 221 2.23 9.20 -10.38
N TYR A 222 1.35 10.19 -10.51
CA TYR A 222 1.65 11.60 -10.20
C TYR A 222 1.70 11.87 -8.71
N GLY A 223 0.96 11.11 -7.93
CA GLY A 223 0.95 11.21 -6.49
C GLY A 223 0.24 10.03 -5.85
N SER A 224 0.77 9.62 -4.72
CA SER A 224 0.18 8.62 -3.84
C SER A 224 0.45 9.03 -2.41
N ALA A 225 -0.59 9.00 -1.59
CA ALA A 225 -0.49 9.27 -0.17
C ALA A 225 -1.36 8.29 0.62
N SER A 226 -0.93 7.93 1.82
CA SER A 226 -1.76 7.15 2.74
C SER A 226 -1.47 7.50 4.19
N VAL A 227 -2.51 7.41 5.01
CA VAL A 227 -2.42 7.31 6.46
C VAL A 227 -3.10 6.02 6.85
N THR A 228 -2.36 5.10 7.45
CA THR A 228 -2.90 3.84 7.97
C THR A 228 -2.76 3.83 9.48
N VAL A 229 -3.84 3.48 10.16
CA VAL A 229 -3.86 3.31 11.61
C VAL A 229 -4.04 1.83 11.91
N PHE A 230 -3.11 1.26 12.63
CA PHE A 230 -3.22 -0.09 13.19
C PHE A 230 -3.48 0.03 14.69
N ILE A 231 -4.54 -0.61 15.17
CA ILE A 231 -4.91 -0.56 16.58
C ILE A 231 -5.29 -1.95 17.08
N GLU A 232 -4.79 -2.38 18.23
CA GLU A 232 -5.19 -3.65 18.83
C GLU A 232 -6.63 -3.59 19.34
N ASP A 233 -7.38 -4.65 19.08
CA ASP A 233 -8.77 -4.79 19.57
C ASP A 233 -8.88 -5.40 20.98
N GLY A 234 -7.74 -5.72 21.62
CA GLY A 234 -7.66 -6.35 22.93
C GLY A 234 -7.84 -7.88 22.92
N THR A 235 -8.09 -8.48 21.76
CA THR A 235 -8.26 -9.96 21.61
C THR A 235 -7.08 -10.63 20.90
N GLY A 236 -5.96 -9.90 20.72
CA GLY A 236 -4.80 -10.38 19.96
C GLY A 236 -4.95 -10.19 18.44
N ARG A 237 -5.91 -9.39 18.02
CA ARG A 237 -6.13 -8.99 16.62
C ARG A 237 -5.81 -7.53 16.44
N THR A 238 -5.55 -7.14 15.21
CA THR A 238 -5.26 -5.75 14.84
C THR A 238 -6.24 -5.27 13.80
N GLU A 239 -6.97 -4.20 14.11
CA GLU A 239 -7.75 -3.45 13.12
C GLU A 239 -6.83 -2.48 12.39
N ALA A 240 -6.98 -2.42 11.06
CA ALA A 240 -6.26 -1.52 10.19
C ALA A 240 -7.24 -0.62 9.43
N HIS A 241 -7.03 0.68 9.52
CA HIS A 241 -7.85 1.72 8.89
C HIS A 241 -6.99 2.49 7.89
N PHE A 242 -7.33 2.38 6.62
CA PHE A 242 -6.57 2.95 5.52
C PHE A 242 -7.29 4.18 4.97
N PHE A 243 -6.61 5.32 5.01
CA PHE A 243 -6.97 6.52 4.24
C PHE A 243 -5.98 6.62 3.10
N LYS A 244 -6.44 6.53 1.85
CA LYS A 244 -5.57 6.44 0.66
C LYS A 244 -6.01 7.40 -0.41
N TRP A 245 -5.04 8.06 -1.04
CA TRP A 245 -5.20 8.94 -2.20
C TRP A 245 -4.26 8.50 -3.30
N ALA A 246 -4.71 8.62 -4.54
CA ALA A 246 -3.87 8.36 -5.70
C ALA A 246 -4.31 9.20 -6.90
N LYS A 247 -3.31 9.67 -7.66
CA LYS A 247 -3.44 10.29 -8.96
C LYS A 247 -2.49 9.62 -9.92
N ALA A 248 -3.01 9.02 -10.99
CA ALA A 248 -2.20 8.39 -12.04
C ALA A 248 -2.86 8.60 -13.40
N GLY A 249 -2.06 8.55 -14.45
CA GLY A 249 -2.53 8.72 -15.83
C GLY A 249 -1.42 9.16 -16.77
N TRP A 250 -1.78 9.92 -17.77
CA TRP A 250 -0.87 10.44 -18.79
C TRP A 250 -1.09 11.93 -19.02
N LYS A 251 -0.05 12.64 -19.46
CA LYS A 251 -0.09 14.10 -19.74
C LYS A 251 -0.73 14.93 -18.61
N GLY A 252 -0.47 14.55 -17.35
CA GLY A 252 -1.01 15.24 -16.17
C GLY A 252 -2.47 14.90 -15.81
N SER A 253 -3.21 14.21 -16.67
CA SER A 253 -4.59 13.80 -16.41
C SER A 253 -4.67 12.72 -15.35
N ASN A 254 -5.74 12.74 -14.54
CA ASN A 254 -6.03 11.68 -13.58
C ASN A 254 -7.11 10.74 -14.11
N VAL A 255 -6.77 9.45 -14.23
CA VAL A 255 -7.71 8.40 -14.65
C VAL A 255 -8.12 7.48 -13.48
N VAL A 256 -7.55 7.71 -12.31
CA VAL A 256 -7.83 6.90 -11.12
C VAL A 256 -9.18 7.27 -10.53
N LYS A 257 -10.04 6.27 -10.40
CA LYS A 257 -11.34 6.36 -9.72
C LYS A 257 -11.23 5.80 -8.30
N PRO A 258 -12.11 6.19 -7.36
CA PRO A 258 -12.16 5.57 -6.03
C PRO A 258 -12.27 4.05 -6.06
N SER A 259 -12.98 3.48 -7.04
CA SER A 259 -13.10 2.03 -7.22
C SER A 259 -11.76 1.34 -7.50
N HIS A 260 -10.87 1.98 -8.28
CA HIS A 260 -9.54 1.44 -8.57
C HIS A 260 -8.68 1.39 -7.29
N ILE A 261 -8.72 2.45 -6.49
CA ILE A 261 -7.99 2.51 -5.21
C ILE A 261 -8.52 1.45 -4.24
N THR A 262 -9.85 1.31 -4.15
CA THR A 262 -10.50 0.31 -3.29
C THR A 262 -10.13 -1.11 -3.73
N ALA A 263 -10.13 -1.40 -5.03
CA ALA A 263 -9.72 -2.70 -5.57
C ALA A 263 -8.24 -2.98 -5.24
N GLY A 264 -7.35 -2.00 -5.43
CA GLY A 264 -5.94 -2.10 -5.06
C GLY A 264 -5.73 -2.35 -3.56
N LEU A 265 -6.48 -1.67 -2.68
CA LEU A 265 -6.43 -1.91 -1.23
C LEU A 265 -6.91 -3.31 -0.87
N ARG A 266 -7.99 -3.79 -1.48
CA ARG A 266 -8.49 -5.17 -1.26
C ARG A 266 -7.46 -6.22 -1.70
N ARG A 267 -6.85 -6.03 -2.88
CA ARG A 267 -5.78 -6.89 -3.36
C ARG A 267 -4.61 -6.91 -2.38
N PHE A 268 -4.17 -5.73 -1.94
CA PHE A 268 -3.09 -5.57 -0.96
C PHE A 268 -3.42 -6.27 0.37
N THR A 269 -4.59 -6.00 0.96
CA THR A 269 -4.96 -6.58 2.26
C THR A 269 -5.21 -8.08 2.18
N SER A 270 -5.79 -8.58 1.07
CA SER A 270 -5.98 -10.01 0.85
C SER A 270 -4.65 -10.74 0.72
N GLY A 271 -3.70 -10.21 -0.08
CA GLY A 271 -2.36 -10.76 -0.20
C GLY A 271 -1.62 -10.77 1.13
N LEU A 272 -1.74 -9.67 1.89
CA LEU A 272 -1.16 -9.54 3.21
C LEU A 272 -1.69 -10.60 4.19
N ARG A 273 -2.99 -10.87 4.19
CA ARG A 273 -3.62 -11.92 5.02
C ARG A 273 -3.14 -13.30 4.63
N LEU A 274 -3.14 -13.61 3.33
CA LEU A 274 -2.66 -14.91 2.83
C LEU A 274 -1.24 -15.21 3.30
N VAL A 275 -0.35 -14.23 3.29
CA VAL A 275 1.03 -14.40 3.76
C VAL A 275 1.07 -14.48 5.28
N ARG A 276 0.58 -13.47 5.99
CA ARG A 276 0.88 -13.27 7.42
C ARG A 276 0.02 -14.10 8.36
N GLU A 277 -1.22 -14.42 7.98
CA GLU A 277 -2.10 -15.30 8.75
C GLU A 277 -1.84 -16.77 8.46
N SER A 278 -1.02 -17.09 7.44
CA SER A 278 -0.60 -18.46 7.17
C SER A 278 0.20 -19.03 8.33
N PRO A 279 -0.14 -20.23 8.80
CA PRO A 279 0.67 -20.93 9.81
C PRO A 279 2.08 -21.27 9.30
N ARG A 280 2.30 -21.23 7.98
CA ARG A 280 3.60 -21.44 7.34
C ARG A 280 4.42 -20.16 7.19
N CYS A 281 3.87 -18.98 7.52
CA CYS A 281 4.61 -17.73 7.44
C CYS A 281 5.77 -17.74 8.43
N PRO A 282 7.02 -17.63 7.95
CA PRO A 282 8.17 -17.58 8.84
C PRO A 282 8.12 -16.34 9.74
N SER A 283 8.86 -16.36 10.84
CA SER A 283 9.02 -15.19 11.68
C SER A 283 9.74 -14.06 10.91
N PRO A 284 9.59 -12.79 11.32
CA PRO A 284 10.36 -11.68 10.74
C PRO A 284 11.87 -11.97 10.73
N GLN A 285 12.39 -12.54 11.80
CA GLN A 285 13.80 -12.89 11.95
C GLN A 285 14.24 -13.97 10.95
N ASP A 286 13.41 -15.01 10.73
CA ASP A 286 13.71 -16.06 9.76
C ASP A 286 13.68 -15.51 8.31
N ILE A 287 12.75 -14.59 8.01
CA ILE A 287 12.70 -13.94 6.70
C ILE A 287 13.95 -13.09 6.49
N ALA A 288 14.33 -12.29 7.48
CA ALA A 288 15.54 -11.46 7.42
C ALA A 288 16.80 -12.30 7.21
N ALA A 289 16.94 -13.40 7.97
CA ALA A 289 18.08 -14.31 7.85
C ALA A 289 18.15 -14.97 6.46
N ARG A 290 17.02 -15.45 5.94
CA ARG A 290 16.96 -16.03 4.58
C ARG A 290 17.31 -15.01 3.52
N PHE A 291 16.80 -13.78 3.65
CA PHE A 291 17.10 -12.72 2.70
C PHE A 291 18.57 -12.30 2.72
N ALA A 292 19.17 -12.22 3.90
CA ALA A 292 20.61 -11.99 4.04
C ALA A 292 21.43 -13.11 3.38
N ALA A 293 20.99 -14.38 3.53
CA ALA A 293 21.63 -15.51 2.86
C ALA A 293 21.53 -15.42 1.33
N PHE A 294 20.38 -14.99 0.78
CA PHE A 294 20.25 -14.77 -0.67
C PHE A 294 21.19 -13.68 -1.18
N LYS A 295 21.34 -12.57 -0.46
CA LYS A 295 22.27 -11.48 -0.82
C LYS A 295 23.73 -11.93 -0.84
N GLY A 296 24.09 -12.94 -0.09
CA GLY A 296 25.43 -13.52 -0.02
C GLY A 296 25.72 -14.59 -1.08
N MET A 297 24.72 -14.98 -1.91
CA MET A 297 24.90 -16.02 -2.92
C MET A 297 25.59 -15.46 -4.18
N ASP A 298 26.42 -16.27 -4.79
CA ASP A 298 26.98 -15.98 -6.12
C ASP A 298 25.91 -16.10 -7.23
N GLU A 299 26.20 -15.53 -8.38
CA GLU A 299 25.30 -15.49 -9.53
C GLU A 299 24.92 -16.89 -10.03
N ALA A 300 25.85 -17.84 -10.05
CA ALA A 300 25.59 -19.20 -10.54
C ALA A 300 24.58 -19.93 -9.65
N THR A 301 24.74 -19.79 -8.33
CA THR A 301 23.80 -20.31 -7.32
C THR A 301 22.41 -19.67 -7.48
N LEU A 302 22.34 -18.35 -7.64
CA LEU A 302 21.07 -17.65 -7.84
C LEU A 302 20.39 -18.09 -9.14
N ARG A 303 21.11 -18.20 -10.25
CA ARG A 303 20.59 -18.70 -11.53
C ARG A 303 20.07 -20.14 -11.40
N SER A 304 20.79 -21.01 -10.69
CA SER A 304 20.34 -22.38 -10.43
C SER A 304 19.01 -22.43 -9.68
N ARG A 305 18.83 -21.57 -8.69
CA ARG A 305 17.59 -21.47 -7.92
C ARG A 305 16.41 -20.89 -8.73
N LEU A 306 16.68 -20.08 -9.76
CA LEU A 306 15.65 -19.53 -10.65
C LEU A 306 15.20 -20.54 -11.72
N ARG A 307 15.95 -21.61 -12.00
CA ARG A 307 15.59 -22.60 -13.03
C ARG A 307 14.18 -23.19 -12.88
N PRO A 308 13.72 -23.62 -11.68
CA PRO A 308 12.36 -24.14 -11.52
C PRO A 308 11.29 -23.11 -11.89
N PHE A 309 11.53 -21.84 -11.56
CA PHE A 309 10.64 -20.74 -11.91
C PHE A 309 10.61 -20.49 -13.44
N ALA A 310 11.78 -20.46 -14.06
CA ALA A 310 11.88 -20.32 -15.53
C ALA A 310 11.21 -21.50 -16.25
N ALA A 311 11.35 -22.74 -15.74
CA ALA A 311 10.68 -23.91 -16.28
C ALA A 311 9.16 -23.84 -16.11
N HIS A 312 8.67 -23.30 -14.98
CA HIS A 312 7.25 -23.06 -14.75
C HIS A 312 6.69 -22.05 -15.76
N LEU A 313 7.39 -20.94 -16.00
CA LEU A 313 7.00 -19.95 -17.00
C LEU A 313 6.95 -20.53 -18.42
N ALA A 314 7.97 -21.31 -18.79
CA ALA A 314 8.04 -21.96 -20.12
C ALA A 314 6.95 -23.03 -20.32
N GLY A 315 6.42 -23.61 -19.26
CA GLY A 315 5.31 -24.57 -19.29
C GLY A 315 3.92 -23.94 -19.36
N GLN A 316 3.80 -22.63 -19.28
CA GLN A 316 2.54 -21.92 -19.49
C GLN A 316 2.35 -21.76 -21.01
N ASP A 317 1.29 -22.34 -21.57
CA ASP A 317 0.98 -22.32 -23.02
C ASP A 317 0.70 -20.92 -23.62
N ALA A 318 0.64 -19.90 -22.80
CA ALA A 318 0.50 -18.51 -23.20
C ALA A 318 1.84 -17.79 -22.99
N ASP A 319 2.41 -17.21 -24.04
CA ASP A 319 3.45 -16.19 -23.87
C ASP A 319 2.83 -15.03 -23.05
N PRO A 320 3.20 -14.85 -21.77
CA PRO A 320 2.62 -13.78 -20.93
C PRO A 320 2.94 -12.40 -21.48
N LEU A 321 3.82 -12.31 -22.48
CA LEU A 321 4.17 -11.10 -23.22
C LEU A 321 3.49 -11.00 -24.58
N ASP A 322 2.65 -11.99 -24.97
CA ASP A 322 1.87 -11.88 -26.21
C ASP A 322 1.03 -10.60 -26.18
N GLU A 323 1.03 -9.87 -27.30
CA GLU A 323 0.26 -8.63 -27.47
C GLU A 323 -1.23 -8.79 -27.09
N LYS A 324 -1.81 -9.99 -27.20
CA LYS A 324 -3.17 -10.27 -26.76
C LYS A 324 -3.35 -10.16 -25.24
N ALA A 325 -2.39 -10.61 -24.43
CA ALA A 325 -2.43 -10.48 -22.97
C ALA A 325 -2.34 -9.01 -22.53
N PHE A 326 -1.72 -8.15 -23.36
CA PHE A 326 -1.66 -6.71 -23.13
C PHE A 326 -2.80 -5.92 -23.78
N ARG A 327 -3.67 -6.55 -24.56
CA ARG A 327 -4.84 -5.94 -25.21
C ARG A 327 -6.15 -6.14 -24.45
N ALA A 328 -6.17 -7.03 -23.48
CA ALA A 328 -7.31 -7.31 -22.61
C ALA A 328 -7.29 -6.45 -21.35
#